data_62323630b8a45efd2702be1587e3e19e
#
_entry.id   62323630b8a45efd2702be1587e3e19e
#
_cell.length_a   1.000
_cell.length_b   1.000
_cell.length_c   1.000
_cell.angle_alpha   90.00
_cell.angle_beta   90.00
_cell.angle_gamma   90.00
#
_symmetry.space_group_name_H-M   'P 1'
#
loop_
_entity.id
_entity.type
_entity.pdbx_description
1 polymer ?
#
loop_
_entity_poly.entity_id
_entity_poly.type
_entity_poly.pdbx_seq_one_letter_code
_entity_poly.pdbx_strand_id
1 'polypeptide(L)'
;LEHTSKFWNAWLAKQDYLQCSITEGRQLELFKKSLFYIRGNIDNRGAIIASGDSDMLQHGRDTYSYMWPRDGAMTIKALLLTGEENISKHFFKFCNDVLEPGGYLMHKYRSDRTLGSSWHPYIKDGLPILPIQEDETALPLVALWEYYEKTKDIEFIEIHYRDVIKKMAGFLVSYIDETTGLPKPSYDLWEEKYGTSTFTSCAVYAGLIASQKFAHLFGENTEEELYANTALRVKEAILKYLYDDDMKMFVKHLNIKNGEYIYDRVIDMSSIYGIFNYDVLPIDDERVVNSIKTIEEKLRLKNGIDGVPRYAHDQYYKQVEDVPNPWYITTLWLAQYYVRNAKTMEDLDIVRYWLEWVVIHSPASGVLSEQLHPYTGEQLSATPLTWSHAEYVRTIMMYHKKLQDLGMCLPG
;
A
#
# COMPACT_ATOMS: atom_id res chain seq x y z
N LEU A 1 -20.73 5.19 -28.59
CA LEU A 1 -19.26 5.21 -28.70
C LEU A 1 -18.70 6.64 -28.64
N GLU A 2 -19.21 7.58 -29.45
CA GLU A 2 -18.68 8.96 -29.50
C GLU A 2 -18.82 9.69 -28.16
N HIS A 3 -19.96 9.61 -27.49
CA HIS A 3 -20.18 10.21 -26.17
C HIS A 3 -19.27 9.58 -25.10
N THR A 4 -19.10 8.26 -25.14
CA THR A 4 -18.21 7.53 -24.23
C THR A 4 -16.76 7.97 -24.44
N SER A 5 -16.31 8.05 -25.70
CA SER A 5 -14.97 8.52 -26.05
C SER A 5 -14.73 9.97 -25.59
N LYS A 6 -15.71 10.87 -25.83
CA LYS A 6 -15.63 12.27 -25.37
C LYS A 6 -15.53 12.37 -23.85
N PHE A 7 -16.31 11.57 -23.11
CA PHE A 7 -16.25 11.52 -21.66
C PHE A 7 -14.85 11.13 -21.16
N TRP A 8 -14.31 10.03 -21.67
CA TRP A 8 -13.01 9.55 -21.24
C TRP A 8 -11.86 10.47 -21.67
N ASN A 9 -11.92 11.04 -22.86
CA ASN A 9 -10.93 12.03 -23.30
C ASN A 9 -10.98 13.30 -22.43
N ALA A 10 -12.17 13.79 -22.07
CA ALA A 10 -12.30 14.92 -21.17
C ALA A 10 -11.81 14.61 -19.75
N TRP A 11 -12.06 13.38 -19.27
CA TRP A 11 -11.57 12.94 -17.97
C TRP A 11 -10.05 12.85 -17.94
N LEU A 12 -9.40 12.29 -18.98
CA LEU A 12 -7.96 12.25 -19.10
C LEU A 12 -7.32 13.63 -19.36
N ALA A 13 -8.01 14.54 -20.04
CA ALA A 13 -7.48 15.87 -20.30
C ALA A 13 -7.29 16.71 -19.02
N LYS A 14 -7.94 16.33 -17.92
CA LYS A 14 -7.67 16.91 -16.60
C LYS A 14 -6.28 16.53 -16.06
N GLN A 15 -5.66 15.54 -16.67
CA GLN A 15 -4.41 14.90 -16.23
C GLN A 15 -3.17 15.53 -16.89
N ASP A 16 -3.22 16.82 -17.21
CA ASP A 16 -2.09 17.56 -17.83
C ASP A 16 -0.86 17.73 -16.89
N TYR A 17 -0.77 16.91 -15.83
CA TYR A 17 0.32 16.99 -14.84
C TYR A 17 1.67 16.49 -15.37
N LEU A 18 1.66 15.73 -16.46
CA LEU A 18 2.87 15.18 -17.06
C LEU A 18 3.42 16.11 -18.14
N GLN A 19 3.40 17.41 -17.93
CA GLN A 19 4.00 18.41 -18.85
C GLN A 19 5.53 18.32 -18.93
N CYS A 20 6.12 17.42 -18.16
CA CYS A 20 7.52 17.10 -18.28
C CYS A 20 7.72 16.17 -19.47
N SER A 21 8.43 16.60 -20.49
CA SER A 21 8.75 15.88 -21.75
C SER A 21 9.52 14.56 -21.56
N ILE A 22 9.69 14.10 -20.33
CA ILE A 22 10.49 12.91 -19.97
C ILE A 22 9.65 11.64 -19.97
N THR A 23 8.31 11.74 -19.79
CA THR A 23 7.42 10.58 -19.91
C THR A 23 6.68 10.66 -21.24
N GLU A 24 7.19 9.96 -22.22
CA GLU A 24 6.67 9.94 -23.58
C GLU A 24 6.36 8.51 -24.04
N GLY A 25 5.70 8.38 -25.18
CA GLY A 25 5.48 7.12 -25.85
C GLY A 25 4.71 6.12 -24.99
N ARG A 26 5.23 4.91 -24.89
CA ARG A 26 4.57 3.78 -24.19
C ARG A 26 4.38 4.01 -22.69
N GLN A 27 5.27 4.72 -22.02
CA GLN A 27 5.11 5.02 -20.59
C GLN A 27 3.89 5.91 -20.33
N LEU A 28 3.72 6.97 -21.12
CA LEU A 28 2.56 7.87 -21.03
C LEU A 28 1.26 7.13 -21.39
N GLU A 29 1.31 6.28 -22.41
CA GLU A 29 0.17 5.46 -22.81
C GLU A 29 -0.24 4.51 -21.68
N LEU A 30 0.71 3.81 -21.06
CA LEU A 30 0.46 2.92 -19.93
C LEU A 30 -0.06 3.68 -18.71
N PHE A 31 0.47 4.87 -18.43
CA PHE A 31 -0.05 5.73 -17.37
C PHE A 31 -1.53 6.05 -17.56
N LYS A 32 -1.92 6.48 -18.77
CA LYS A 32 -3.32 6.78 -19.12
C LYS A 32 -4.20 5.53 -19.04
N LYS A 33 -3.73 4.39 -19.54
CA LYS A 33 -4.43 3.11 -19.43
C LYS A 33 -4.60 2.66 -17.98
N SER A 34 -3.56 2.87 -17.15
CA SER A 34 -3.65 2.54 -15.72
C SER A 34 -4.73 3.34 -15.01
N LEU A 35 -4.89 4.62 -15.32
CA LEU A 35 -6.01 5.43 -14.81
C LEU A 35 -7.38 4.88 -15.24
N PHE A 36 -7.51 4.39 -16.48
CA PHE A 36 -8.75 3.74 -16.91
C PHE A 36 -9.04 2.44 -16.16
N TYR A 37 -8.03 1.59 -15.96
CA TYR A 37 -8.20 0.35 -15.18
C TYR A 37 -8.60 0.66 -13.74
N ILE A 38 -7.93 1.60 -13.09
CA ILE A 38 -8.30 2.05 -11.75
C ILE A 38 -9.75 2.54 -11.74
N ARG A 39 -10.12 3.46 -12.65
CA ARG A 39 -11.47 4.03 -12.69
C ARG A 39 -12.54 2.99 -13.01
N GLY A 40 -12.22 1.98 -13.83
CA GLY A 40 -13.11 0.86 -14.16
C GLY A 40 -13.43 -0.04 -12.97
N ASN A 41 -12.55 -0.09 -11.98
CA ASN A 41 -12.70 -0.89 -10.75
C ASN A 41 -13.27 -0.07 -9.57
N ILE A 42 -13.75 1.15 -9.81
CA ILE A 42 -14.34 2.02 -8.78
C ILE A 42 -15.82 2.24 -9.10
N ASP A 43 -16.68 1.89 -8.16
CA ASP A 43 -18.10 2.22 -8.28
C ASP A 43 -18.40 3.67 -7.88
N ASN A 44 -19.61 4.15 -8.20
CA ASN A 44 -20.02 5.53 -7.88
C ASN A 44 -20.32 5.74 -6.39
N ARG A 45 -20.23 4.70 -5.56
CA ARG A 45 -20.49 4.71 -4.13
C ARG A 45 -19.24 4.54 -3.29
N GLY A 46 -18.06 4.46 -3.95
CA GLY A 46 -16.75 4.49 -3.31
C GLY A 46 -16.10 3.13 -3.07
N ALA A 47 -16.71 2.03 -3.49
CA ALA A 47 -16.03 0.73 -3.48
C ALA A 47 -14.93 0.72 -4.56
N ILE A 48 -13.75 0.31 -4.16
CA ILE A 48 -12.59 0.09 -5.04
C ILE A 48 -12.25 -1.38 -4.98
N ILE A 49 -12.69 -2.17 -5.97
CA ILE A 49 -12.42 -3.59 -5.99
C ILE A 49 -10.97 -3.88 -6.41
N ALA A 50 -10.39 -4.93 -5.85
CA ALA A 50 -9.02 -5.31 -6.17
C ALA A 50 -8.86 -5.74 -7.63
N SER A 51 -9.82 -6.51 -8.15
CA SER A 51 -9.88 -6.90 -9.57
C SER A 51 -11.29 -7.30 -9.98
N GLY A 52 -11.63 -7.05 -11.24
CA GLY A 52 -12.82 -7.59 -11.88
C GLY A 52 -12.59 -8.94 -12.55
N ASP A 53 -11.45 -9.59 -12.32
CA ASP A 53 -11.08 -10.86 -12.92
C ASP A 53 -11.97 -12.00 -12.45
N SER A 54 -12.75 -12.58 -13.37
CA SER A 54 -13.63 -13.72 -13.07
C SER A 54 -12.90 -15.07 -13.09
N ASP A 55 -11.74 -15.14 -13.74
CA ASP A 55 -10.99 -16.40 -13.89
C ASP A 55 -10.31 -16.82 -12.58
N MET A 56 -10.15 -15.88 -11.64
CA MET A 56 -9.67 -16.19 -10.29
C MET A 56 -10.45 -17.30 -9.58
N LEU A 57 -11.76 -17.42 -9.86
CA LEU A 57 -12.60 -18.50 -9.31
C LEU A 57 -12.23 -19.90 -9.84
N GLN A 58 -11.55 -19.99 -10.98
CA GLN A 58 -11.11 -21.27 -11.55
C GLN A 58 -9.82 -21.79 -10.91
N HIS A 59 -8.99 -20.89 -10.40
CA HIS A 59 -7.65 -21.19 -9.89
C HIS A 59 -7.53 -20.94 -8.39
N GLY A 60 -8.33 -20.04 -7.84
CA GLY A 60 -8.37 -19.64 -6.43
C GLY A 60 -9.59 -20.19 -5.69
N ARG A 61 -9.63 -19.93 -4.39
CA ARG A 61 -10.75 -20.28 -3.53
C ARG A 61 -11.86 -19.23 -3.54
N ASP A 62 -11.59 -18.04 -4.10
CA ASP A 62 -12.47 -16.88 -4.05
C ASP A 62 -12.18 -15.91 -5.21
N THR A 63 -13.02 -14.87 -5.32
CA THR A 63 -12.86 -13.78 -6.29
C THR A 63 -12.04 -12.63 -5.68
N TYR A 64 -11.49 -11.78 -6.55
CA TYR A 64 -10.90 -10.49 -6.17
C TYR A 64 -11.88 -9.31 -6.35
N SER A 65 -13.16 -9.58 -6.66
CA SER A 65 -14.20 -8.55 -6.80
C SER A 65 -14.71 -8.03 -5.43
N TYR A 66 -13.79 -7.85 -4.50
CA TYR A 66 -14.02 -7.25 -3.19
C TYR A 66 -13.20 -5.97 -3.04
N MET A 67 -13.62 -5.12 -2.14
CA MET A 67 -12.90 -3.95 -1.67
C MET A 67 -12.15 -4.30 -0.38
N TRP A 68 -10.84 -4.24 -0.42
CA TRP A 68 -9.96 -4.20 0.75
C TRP A 68 -9.69 -2.75 1.11
N PRO A 69 -9.96 -2.29 2.33
CA PRO A 69 -9.68 -0.90 2.74
C PRO A 69 -8.23 -0.47 2.53
N ARG A 70 -7.27 -1.36 2.74
CA ARG A 70 -5.85 -1.14 2.43
C ARG A 70 -5.62 -0.84 0.95
N ASP A 71 -6.09 -1.73 0.07
CA ASP A 71 -5.97 -1.58 -1.38
C ASP A 71 -6.64 -0.31 -1.87
N GLY A 72 -7.82 -0.03 -1.32
CA GLY A 72 -8.55 1.22 -1.55
C GLY A 72 -7.74 2.43 -1.14
N ALA A 73 -7.16 2.44 0.07
CA ALA A 73 -6.33 3.54 0.56
C ALA A 73 -5.09 3.77 -0.30
N MET A 74 -4.39 2.70 -0.72
CA MET A 74 -3.23 2.80 -1.61
C MET A 74 -3.63 3.32 -2.99
N THR A 75 -4.79 2.93 -3.51
CA THR A 75 -5.34 3.45 -4.76
C THR A 75 -5.71 4.92 -4.65
N ILE A 76 -6.32 5.35 -3.54
CA ILE A 76 -6.65 6.76 -3.28
C ILE A 76 -5.40 7.64 -3.27
N LYS A 77 -4.29 7.17 -2.71
CA LYS A 77 -3.01 7.92 -2.75
C LYS A 77 -2.56 8.22 -4.18
N ALA A 78 -2.71 7.27 -5.12
CA ALA A 78 -2.43 7.50 -6.54
C ALA A 78 -3.43 8.49 -7.17
N LEU A 79 -4.72 8.36 -6.87
CA LEU A 79 -5.77 9.23 -7.39
C LEU A 79 -5.64 10.67 -6.88
N LEU A 80 -5.24 10.87 -5.64
CA LEU A 80 -4.96 12.20 -5.09
C LEU A 80 -3.82 12.89 -5.84
N LEU A 81 -2.78 12.16 -6.23
CA LEU A 81 -1.68 12.73 -7.03
C LEU A 81 -2.16 13.17 -8.42
N THR A 82 -3.22 12.57 -8.93
CA THR A 82 -3.81 12.86 -10.24
C THR A 82 -5.07 13.75 -10.20
N GLY A 83 -5.42 14.35 -9.05
CA GLY A 83 -6.49 15.34 -8.93
C GLY A 83 -7.91 14.77 -8.89
N GLU A 84 -8.05 13.49 -8.48
CA GLU A 84 -9.35 12.82 -8.38
C GLU A 84 -9.91 12.83 -6.94
N GLU A 85 -9.94 14.01 -6.33
CA GLU A 85 -10.37 14.23 -4.93
C GLU A 85 -11.82 13.81 -4.68
N ASN A 86 -12.71 14.00 -5.68
CA ASN A 86 -14.11 13.61 -5.53
C ASN A 86 -14.31 12.10 -5.42
N ILE A 87 -13.51 11.31 -6.15
CA ILE A 87 -13.54 9.86 -6.04
C ILE A 87 -13.06 9.46 -4.63
N SER A 88 -12.01 10.11 -4.13
CA SER A 88 -11.48 9.89 -2.80
C SER A 88 -12.52 10.11 -1.68
N LYS A 89 -13.36 11.14 -1.79
CA LYS A 89 -14.48 11.37 -0.85
C LYS A 89 -15.44 10.18 -0.77
N HIS A 90 -15.76 9.56 -1.90
CA HIS A 90 -16.68 8.42 -1.91
C HIS A 90 -16.07 7.20 -1.22
N PHE A 91 -14.76 6.97 -1.37
CA PHE A 91 -14.06 5.90 -0.65
C PHE A 91 -14.10 6.11 0.87
N PHE A 92 -13.85 7.34 1.37
CA PHE A 92 -13.91 7.60 2.80
C PHE A 92 -15.35 7.46 3.37
N LYS A 93 -16.37 7.83 2.59
CA LYS A 93 -17.76 7.53 2.94
C LYS A 93 -18.05 6.04 2.99
N PHE A 94 -17.49 5.27 2.05
CA PHE A 94 -17.61 3.81 2.09
C PHE A 94 -17.00 3.26 3.39
N CYS A 95 -15.79 3.67 3.76
CA CYS A 95 -15.14 3.25 5.01
C CYS A 95 -15.98 3.64 6.24
N ASN A 96 -16.59 4.83 6.26
CA ASN A 96 -17.51 5.23 7.33
C ASN A 96 -18.73 4.30 7.43
N ASP A 97 -19.32 3.95 6.28
CA ASP A 97 -20.55 3.14 6.23
C ASP A 97 -20.33 1.70 6.70
N VAL A 98 -19.10 1.18 6.61
CA VAL A 98 -18.74 -0.21 6.98
C VAL A 98 -17.91 -0.29 8.26
N LEU A 99 -17.68 0.83 8.94
CA LEU A 99 -16.90 0.87 10.17
C LEU A 99 -17.61 0.09 11.28
N GLU A 100 -16.92 -0.88 11.84
CA GLU A 100 -17.46 -1.66 12.97
C GLU A 100 -17.62 -0.79 14.23
N PRO A 101 -18.58 -1.10 15.10
CA PRO A 101 -18.79 -0.35 16.35
C PRO A 101 -17.54 -0.24 17.22
N GLY A 102 -16.62 -1.20 17.12
CA GLY A 102 -15.32 -1.21 17.81
C GLY A 102 -14.27 -0.28 17.21
N GLY A 103 -14.59 0.43 16.14
CA GLY A 103 -13.66 1.40 15.49
C GLY A 103 -12.66 0.78 14.53
N TYR A 104 -12.88 -0.42 14.06
CA TYR A 104 -12.01 -1.09 13.10
C TYR A 104 -12.76 -1.46 11.81
N LEU A 105 -11.99 -1.69 10.76
CA LEU A 105 -12.49 -2.23 9.50
C LEU A 105 -12.17 -3.73 9.43
N MET A 106 -13.12 -4.47 8.85
CA MET A 106 -12.93 -5.88 8.58
C MET A 106 -12.04 -6.08 7.35
N HIS A 107 -11.59 -7.29 7.16
CA HIS A 107 -10.67 -7.71 6.12
C HIS A 107 -11.06 -7.25 4.70
N LYS A 108 -12.33 -7.45 4.28
CA LYS A 108 -12.80 -7.01 2.96
C LYS A 108 -14.33 -6.96 2.88
N TYR A 109 -14.81 -6.18 1.93
CA TYR A 109 -16.24 -5.92 1.74
C TYR A 109 -16.65 -6.12 0.28
N ARG A 110 -17.93 -6.40 0.07
CA ARG A 110 -18.57 -6.27 -1.23
C ARG A 110 -18.87 -4.80 -1.55
N SER A 111 -19.05 -4.50 -2.82
CA SER A 111 -19.39 -3.13 -3.26
C SER A 111 -20.74 -2.63 -2.68
N ASP A 112 -21.63 -3.52 -2.28
CA ASP A 112 -22.89 -3.20 -1.60
C ASP A 112 -22.73 -2.96 -0.09
N ARG A 113 -21.51 -2.95 0.46
CA ARG A 113 -21.12 -2.78 1.87
C ARG A 113 -21.33 -4.02 2.75
N THR A 114 -21.81 -5.10 2.21
CA THR A 114 -21.85 -6.34 2.98
C THR A 114 -20.44 -6.90 3.16
N LEU A 115 -20.26 -7.64 4.26
CA LEU A 115 -18.97 -8.27 4.55
C LEU A 115 -18.61 -9.27 3.44
N GLY A 116 -17.38 -9.21 2.96
CA GLY A 116 -16.82 -10.20 2.06
C GLY A 116 -16.59 -11.54 2.74
N SER A 117 -16.38 -12.59 1.97
CA SER A 117 -15.90 -13.86 2.54
C SER A 117 -14.57 -13.63 3.25
N SER A 118 -14.32 -14.32 4.34
CA SER A 118 -13.02 -14.26 5.00
C SER A 118 -12.46 -15.67 5.15
N TRP A 119 -11.18 -15.83 4.80
CA TRP A 119 -10.42 -17.04 5.13
C TRP A 119 -9.64 -16.90 6.45
N HIS A 120 -9.76 -15.77 7.13
CA HIS A 120 -9.24 -15.58 8.47
C HIS A 120 -10.17 -16.22 9.48
N PRO A 121 -9.73 -17.18 10.30
CA PRO A 121 -10.57 -17.82 11.30
C PRO A 121 -10.88 -16.86 12.46
N TYR A 122 -12.05 -17.05 13.07
CA TYR A 122 -12.47 -16.35 14.29
C TYR A 122 -11.93 -17.01 15.56
N ILE A 123 -11.36 -18.20 15.44
CA ILE A 123 -10.81 -18.97 16.56
C ILE A 123 -9.41 -19.43 16.17
N LYS A 124 -8.44 -19.17 17.04
CA LYS A 124 -7.05 -19.63 16.91
C LYS A 124 -6.59 -20.22 18.23
N ASP A 125 -6.02 -21.42 18.18
CA ASP A 125 -5.55 -22.15 19.36
C ASP A 125 -6.63 -22.28 20.47
N GLY A 126 -7.90 -22.41 20.06
CA GLY A 126 -9.07 -22.50 20.95
C GLY A 126 -9.55 -21.17 21.55
N LEU A 127 -8.95 -20.06 21.20
CA LEU A 127 -9.31 -18.72 21.67
C LEU A 127 -9.97 -17.90 20.57
N PRO A 128 -11.00 -17.08 20.89
CA PRO A 128 -11.55 -16.12 19.94
C PRO A 128 -10.49 -15.07 19.57
N ILE A 129 -10.41 -14.76 18.28
CA ILE A 129 -9.57 -13.67 17.76
C ILE A 129 -10.40 -12.79 16.84
N LEU A 130 -9.96 -11.55 16.67
CA LEU A 130 -10.47 -10.69 15.61
C LEU A 130 -9.84 -11.12 14.27
N PRO A 131 -10.65 -11.50 13.27
CA PRO A 131 -10.14 -11.92 11.96
C PRO A 131 -9.86 -10.68 11.08
N ILE A 132 -8.99 -9.81 11.54
CA ILE A 132 -8.66 -8.52 10.92
C ILE A 132 -7.21 -8.47 10.47
N GLN A 133 -6.94 -7.45 9.67
CA GLN A 133 -5.62 -6.90 9.40
C GLN A 133 -5.66 -5.43 9.86
N GLU A 134 -4.81 -5.04 10.81
CA GLU A 134 -4.89 -3.69 11.40
C GLU A 134 -4.55 -2.59 10.39
N ASP A 135 -3.76 -2.91 9.37
CA ASP A 135 -3.45 -1.99 8.27
C ASP A 135 -4.69 -1.61 7.45
N GLU A 136 -5.73 -2.46 7.40
CA GLU A 136 -7.03 -2.11 6.80
C GLU A 136 -7.71 -0.94 7.52
N THR A 137 -7.46 -0.79 8.82
CA THR A 137 -7.98 0.33 9.62
C THR A 137 -7.04 1.53 9.59
N ALA A 138 -5.73 1.30 9.62
CA ALA A 138 -4.74 2.36 9.72
C ALA A 138 -4.55 3.16 8.43
N LEU A 139 -4.51 2.47 7.28
CA LEU A 139 -4.19 3.12 6.00
C LEU A 139 -5.25 4.09 5.47
N PRO A 140 -6.56 3.86 5.66
CA PRO A 140 -7.57 4.89 5.37
C PRO A 140 -7.37 6.20 6.13
N LEU A 141 -6.89 6.16 7.38
CA LEU A 141 -6.55 7.39 8.14
C LEU A 141 -5.39 8.14 7.51
N VAL A 142 -4.37 7.41 7.04
CA VAL A 142 -3.22 8.00 6.33
C VAL A 142 -3.67 8.64 5.02
N ALA A 143 -4.46 7.92 4.21
CA ALA A 143 -5.00 8.45 2.95
C ALA A 143 -5.93 9.66 3.17
N LEU A 144 -6.71 9.65 4.25
CA LEU A 144 -7.59 10.77 4.59
C LEU A 144 -6.78 12.01 5.00
N TRP A 145 -5.65 11.83 5.69
CA TRP A 145 -4.75 12.96 5.97
C TRP A 145 -4.12 13.52 4.70
N GLU A 146 -3.63 12.67 3.78
CA GLU A 146 -3.11 13.10 2.48
C GLU A 146 -4.18 13.83 1.64
N TYR A 147 -5.45 13.36 1.70
CA TYR A 147 -6.58 14.07 1.10
C TYR A 147 -6.73 15.49 1.68
N TYR A 148 -6.74 15.61 3.02
CA TYR A 148 -6.84 16.92 3.67
C TYR A 148 -5.64 17.83 3.34
N GLU A 149 -4.44 17.30 3.34
CA GLU A 149 -3.27 18.11 2.99
C GLU A 149 -3.35 18.70 1.58
N LYS A 150 -3.90 17.94 0.65
CA LYS A 150 -4.07 18.37 -0.73
C LYS A 150 -5.24 19.35 -0.93
N THR A 151 -6.37 19.07 -0.31
CA THR A 151 -7.63 19.79 -0.60
C THR A 151 -7.93 20.93 0.38
N LYS A 152 -7.43 20.82 1.61
CA LYS A 152 -7.79 21.65 2.76
C LYS A 152 -9.30 21.68 3.05
N ASP A 153 -10.02 20.62 2.66
CA ASP A 153 -11.47 20.48 2.84
C ASP A 153 -11.80 20.14 4.30
N ILE A 154 -11.73 21.18 5.14
CA ILE A 154 -11.95 21.05 6.58
C ILE A 154 -13.37 20.59 6.91
N GLU A 155 -14.37 21.02 6.14
CA GLU A 155 -15.78 20.66 6.36
C GLU A 155 -15.98 19.14 6.20
N PHE A 156 -15.35 18.54 5.18
CA PHE A 156 -15.39 17.10 4.99
C PHE A 156 -14.74 16.36 6.15
N ILE A 157 -13.60 16.84 6.66
CA ILE A 157 -12.90 16.23 7.78
C ILE A 157 -13.71 16.36 9.08
N GLU A 158 -14.29 17.53 9.34
CA GLU A 158 -15.09 17.78 10.54
C GLU A 158 -16.25 16.79 10.69
N ILE A 159 -16.98 16.55 9.59
CA ILE A 159 -18.10 15.58 9.55
C ILE A 159 -17.63 14.17 9.93
N HIS A 160 -16.41 13.79 9.56
CA HIS A 160 -15.87 12.43 9.79
C HIS A 160 -15.02 12.32 11.08
N TYR A 161 -14.74 13.44 11.75
CA TYR A 161 -13.77 13.44 12.85
C TYR A 161 -14.21 12.56 14.01
N ARG A 162 -15.42 12.75 14.54
CA ARG A 162 -15.92 12.02 15.71
C ARG A 162 -16.26 10.57 15.40
N ASP A 163 -16.94 10.34 14.30
CA ASP A 163 -17.56 9.05 14.00
C ASP A 163 -16.64 8.10 13.24
N VAL A 164 -15.59 8.59 12.62
CA VAL A 164 -14.61 7.80 11.89
C VAL A 164 -13.22 7.93 12.50
N ILE A 165 -12.62 9.13 12.43
CA ILE A 165 -11.21 9.32 12.80
C ILE A 165 -10.96 8.95 14.26
N LYS A 166 -11.74 9.50 15.21
CA LYS A 166 -11.58 9.19 16.65
C LYS A 166 -11.85 7.72 16.98
N LYS A 167 -12.82 7.09 16.32
CA LYS A 167 -13.11 5.66 16.55
C LYS A 167 -11.99 4.77 16.05
N MET A 168 -11.52 4.99 14.83
CA MET A 168 -10.42 4.22 14.26
C MET A 168 -9.13 4.43 15.05
N ALA A 169 -8.79 5.66 15.39
CA ALA A 169 -7.63 5.97 16.23
C ALA A 169 -7.73 5.34 17.62
N GLY A 170 -8.91 5.41 18.24
CA GLY A 170 -9.18 4.77 19.54
C GLY A 170 -8.99 3.26 19.50
N PHE A 171 -9.43 2.60 18.41
CA PHE A 171 -9.15 1.18 18.19
C PHE A 171 -7.64 0.93 18.11
N LEU A 172 -6.90 1.65 17.26
CA LEU A 172 -5.46 1.46 17.11
C LEU A 172 -4.71 1.64 18.44
N VAL A 173 -5.08 2.65 19.25
CA VAL A 173 -4.53 2.83 20.62
C VAL A 173 -4.81 1.63 21.52
N SER A 174 -6.04 1.12 21.50
CA SER A 174 -6.47 0.00 22.36
C SER A 174 -5.92 -1.36 21.95
N TYR A 175 -5.48 -1.48 20.70
CA TYR A 175 -4.99 -2.73 20.12
C TYR A 175 -3.46 -2.85 20.18
N ILE A 176 -2.82 -2.12 21.07
CA ILE A 176 -1.37 -2.23 21.37
C ILE A 176 -1.13 -3.28 22.46
N ASP A 177 -0.11 -4.10 22.28
CA ASP A 177 0.39 -5.02 23.29
C ASP A 177 1.19 -4.26 24.34
N GLU A 178 0.75 -4.36 25.60
CA GLU A 178 1.34 -3.59 26.70
C GLU A 178 2.77 -4.00 27.03
N THR A 179 3.15 -5.23 26.74
CA THR A 179 4.48 -5.77 27.06
C THR A 179 5.53 -5.29 26.07
N THR A 180 5.19 -5.31 24.78
CA THR A 180 6.14 -4.95 23.71
C THR A 180 6.02 -3.50 23.26
N GLY A 181 4.81 -2.93 23.33
CA GLY A 181 4.48 -1.65 22.69
C GLY A 181 4.19 -1.79 21.19
N LEU A 182 4.28 -2.97 20.61
CA LEU A 182 3.87 -3.27 19.26
C LEU A 182 2.35 -3.44 19.15
N PRO A 183 1.74 -3.33 17.97
CA PRO A 183 0.38 -3.79 17.74
C PRO A 183 0.20 -5.26 18.13
N LYS A 184 -0.99 -5.62 18.60
CA LYS A 184 -1.33 -7.03 18.90
C LYS A 184 -1.25 -7.84 17.60
N PRO A 185 -1.11 -9.17 17.69
CA PRO A 185 -1.10 -10.01 16.50
C PRO A 185 -2.38 -9.88 15.67
N SER A 186 -2.20 -9.73 14.36
CA SER A 186 -3.26 -9.79 13.34
C SER A 186 -2.77 -10.57 12.12
N TYR A 187 -3.58 -10.66 11.07
CA TYR A 187 -3.10 -11.21 9.80
C TYR A 187 -2.21 -10.20 9.08
N ASP A 188 -1.20 -10.72 8.37
CA ASP A 188 -0.26 -9.87 7.63
C ASP A 188 -0.87 -9.31 6.34
N LEU A 189 -0.20 -8.32 5.76
CA LEU A 189 -0.52 -7.73 4.47
C LEU A 189 -0.81 -8.76 3.37
N TRP A 190 -0.11 -9.91 3.40
CA TRP A 190 -0.26 -10.96 2.40
C TRP A 190 -1.39 -11.96 2.71
N GLU A 191 -2.09 -11.75 3.83
CA GLU A 191 -3.22 -12.58 4.28
C GLU A 191 -2.88 -14.04 4.60
N GLU A 192 -1.60 -14.30 4.86
CA GLU A 192 -1.07 -15.66 5.00
C GLU A 192 -0.71 -16.02 6.43
N LYS A 193 -0.18 -15.07 7.21
CA LYS A 193 0.38 -15.35 8.53
C LYS A 193 -0.24 -14.46 9.60
N TYR A 194 -0.54 -15.09 10.73
CA TYR A 194 -1.01 -14.40 11.94
C TYR A 194 0.18 -14.15 12.87
N GLY A 195 0.36 -12.89 13.25
CA GLY A 195 1.45 -12.44 14.11
C GLY A 195 1.56 -10.92 14.10
N THR A 196 2.56 -10.38 14.75
CA THR A 196 2.87 -8.95 14.71
C THR A 196 3.81 -8.69 13.54
N SER A 197 3.27 -8.19 12.43
CA SER A 197 4.03 -7.93 11.21
C SER A 197 4.71 -6.56 11.25
N THR A 198 5.89 -6.44 10.66
CA THR A 198 6.60 -5.15 10.54
C THR A 198 5.80 -4.17 9.70
N PHE A 199 5.24 -4.59 8.56
CA PHE A 199 4.44 -3.70 7.70
C PHE A 199 3.22 -3.15 8.46
N THR A 200 2.43 -4.02 9.09
CA THR A 200 1.23 -3.62 9.86
C THR A 200 1.60 -2.68 11.00
N SER A 201 2.71 -2.95 11.71
CA SER A 201 3.21 -2.07 12.77
C SER A 201 3.55 -0.67 12.26
N CYS A 202 4.16 -0.57 11.07
CA CYS A 202 4.43 0.71 10.41
C CYS A 202 3.16 1.42 9.96
N ALA A 203 2.16 0.69 9.46
CA ALA A 203 0.86 1.23 9.08
C ALA A 203 0.12 1.80 10.29
N VAL A 204 0.11 1.08 11.42
CA VAL A 204 -0.47 1.54 12.70
C VAL A 204 0.24 2.81 13.20
N TYR A 205 1.57 2.83 13.18
CA TYR A 205 2.34 4.05 13.48
C TYR A 205 1.88 5.23 12.61
N ALA A 206 1.80 5.05 11.30
CA ALA A 206 1.39 6.12 10.37
C ALA A 206 -0.06 6.57 10.58
N GLY A 207 -0.98 5.62 10.84
CA GLY A 207 -2.38 5.90 11.17
C GLY A 207 -2.51 6.74 12.44
N LEU A 208 -1.73 6.44 13.48
CA LEU A 208 -1.68 7.22 14.72
C LEU A 208 -1.10 8.62 14.50
N ILE A 209 -0.04 8.76 13.68
CA ILE A 209 0.50 10.08 13.30
C ILE A 209 -0.52 10.90 12.52
N ALA A 210 -1.26 10.30 11.57
CA ALA A 210 -2.33 10.97 10.87
C ALA A 210 -3.43 11.43 11.85
N SER A 211 -3.82 10.56 12.79
CA SER A 211 -4.83 10.85 13.81
C SER A 211 -4.40 11.96 14.78
N GLN A 212 -3.12 11.98 15.17
CA GLN A 212 -2.52 13.06 15.97
C GLN A 212 -2.64 14.40 15.24
N LYS A 213 -2.33 14.44 13.94
CA LYS A 213 -2.44 15.67 13.13
C LYS A 213 -3.90 16.14 13.00
N PHE A 214 -4.86 15.23 12.89
CA PHE A 214 -6.29 15.60 12.93
C PHE A 214 -6.71 16.13 14.30
N ALA A 215 -6.26 15.52 15.39
CA ALA A 215 -6.55 16.00 16.74
C ALA A 215 -5.99 17.42 16.95
N HIS A 216 -4.76 17.67 16.51
CA HIS A 216 -4.15 19.00 16.51
C HIS A 216 -4.99 20.02 15.71
N LEU A 217 -5.45 19.63 14.50
CA LEU A 217 -6.26 20.48 13.64
C LEU A 217 -7.56 20.96 14.31
N PHE A 218 -8.16 20.12 15.17
CA PHE A 218 -9.40 20.44 15.89
C PHE A 218 -9.18 20.91 17.33
N GLY A 219 -7.93 21.10 17.77
CA GLY A 219 -7.59 21.55 19.13
C GLY A 219 -7.91 20.53 20.23
N GLU A 220 -8.00 19.25 19.90
CA GLU A 220 -8.27 18.16 20.83
C GLU A 220 -6.97 17.67 21.49
N ASN A 221 -6.42 18.49 22.40
CA ASN A 221 -5.08 18.33 22.96
C ASN A 221 -4.86 16.97 23.67
N THR A 222 -5.88 16.44 24.34
CA THR A 222 -5.79 15.14 25.03
C THR A 222 -5.62 13.98 24.03
N GLU A 223 -6.37 13.98 22.96
CA GLU A 223 -6.29 13.01 21.87
C GLU A 223 -4.98 13.17 21.09
N GLU A 224 -4.55 14.41 20.85
CA GLU A 224 -3.27 14.69 20.20
C GLU A 224 -2.10 14.07 20.98
N GLU A 225 -2.04 14.30 22.30
CA GLU A 225 -1.00 13.74 23.17
C GLU A 225 -1.08 12.21 23.23
N LEU A 226 -2.28 11.65 23.34
CA LEU A 226 -2.50 10.20 23.39
C LEU A 226 -2.01 9.52 22.11
N TYR A 227 -2.38 10.05 20.95
CA TYR A 227 -1.99 9.47 19.65
C TYR A 227 -0.48 9.63 19.39
N ALA A 228 0.09 10.80 19.74
CA ALA A 228 1.52 11.05 19.60
C ALA A 228 2.35 10.09 20.46
N ASN A 229 1.98 9.94 21.75
CA ASN A 229 2.71 9.07 22.69
C ASN A 229 2.58 7.59 22.25
N THR A 230 1.40 7.16 21.78
CA THR A 230 1.20 5.80 21.30
C THR A 230 2.01 5.55 20.02
N ALA A 231 2.01 6.49 19.08
CA ALA A 231 2.82 6.39 17.87
C ALA A 231 4.33 6.30 18.19
N LEU A 232 4.83 7.12 19.11
CA LEU A 232 6.23 7.07 19.55
C LEU A 232 6.56 5.70 20.16
N ARG A 233 5.70 5.18 21.04
CA ARG A 233 5.86 3.86 21.66
C ARG A 233 5.92 2.75 20.59
N VAL A 234 5.04 2.80 19.58
CA VAL A 234 5.03 1.83 18.47
C VAL A 234 6.33 1.93 17.67
N LYS A 235 6.77 3.14 17.34
CA LYS A 235 8.04 3.36 16.62
C LYS A 235 9.24 2.79 17.37
N GLU A 236 9.36 3.09 18.67
CA GLU A 236 10.44 2.57 19.51
C GLU A 236 10.40 1.03 19.57
N ALA A 237 9.21 0.45 19.67
CA ALA A 237 9.02 -0.98 19.67
C ALA A 237 9.39 -1.64 18.32
N ILE A 238 9.04 -1.04 17.18
CA ILE A 238 9.49 -1.49 15.86
C ILE A 238 11.01 -1.56 15.81
N LEU A 239 11.68 -0.49 16.23
CA LEU A 239 13.14 -0.41 16.17
C LEU A 239 13.83 -1.38 17.14
N LYS A 240 13.21 -1.65 18.28
CA LYS A 240 13.74 -2.56 19.30
C LYS A 240 13.54 -4.03 18.98
N TYR A 241 12.37 -4.38 18.45
CA TYR A 241 11.96 -5.79 18.34
C TYR A 241 11.96 -6.32 16.91
N LEU A 242 11.87 -5.46 15.90
CA LEU A 242 11.65 -5.91 14.52
C LEU A 242 12.87 -5.70 13.60
N TYR A 243 13.93 -5.04 14.07
CA TYR A 243 15.19 -4.99 13.33
C TYR A 243 16.12 -6.11 13.82
N ASP A 244 16.67 -6.87 12.89
CA ASP A 244 17.60 -7.97 13.15
C ASP A 244 19.02 -7.56 12.69
N ASP A 245 19.92 -7.37 13.64
CA ASP A 245 21.27 -6.90 13.38
C ASP A 245 22.15 -7.94 12.64
N ASP A 246 21.85 -9.21 12.80
CA ASP A 246 22.59 -10.29 12.11
C ASP A 246 22.17 -10.36 10.63
N MET A 247 20.89 -10.21 10.36
CA MET A 247 20.36 -10.14 8.99
C MET A 247 20.58 -8.77 8.34
N LYS A 248 20.81 -7.72 9.13
CA LYS A 248 20.79 -6.32 8.73
C LYS A 248 19.51 -5.92 8.00
N MET A 249 18.37 -6.39 8.52
CA MET A 249 17.08 -6.19 7.92
C MET A 249 15.95 -6.24 8.97
N PHE A 250 14.82 -5.60 8.65
CA PHE A 250 13.59 -5.77 9.42
C PHE A 250 12.96 -7.13 9.14
N VAL A 251 12.61 -7.86 10.19
CA VAL A 251 11.99 -9.19 10.11
C VAL A 251 10.57 -9.10 9.54
N LYS A 252 10.07 -10.21 9.01
CA LYS A 252 8.69 -10.27 8.50
C LYS A 252 7.67 -10.19 9.64
N HIS A 253 7.82 -11.08 10.65
CA HIS A 253 6.91 -11.18 11.80
C HIS A 253 7.65 -11.45 13.09
N LEU A 254 6.99 -11.05 14.18
CA LEU A 254 7.25 -11.47 15.54
C LEU A 254 6.02 -12.18 16.09
N ASN A 255 6.22 -13.33 16.70
CA ASN A 255 5.25 -14.02 17.53
C ASN A 255 5.80 -14.20 18.94
N ILE A 256 4.92 -14.22 19.94
CA ILE A 256 5.29 -14.51 21.32
C ILE A 256 4.62 -15.82 21.71
N LYS A 257 5.40 -16.84 22.07
CA LYS A 257 4.89 -18.13 22.52
C LYS A 257 5.59 -18.54 23.80
N ASN A 258 4.81 -18.78 24.86
CA ASN A 258 5.33 -19.11 26.20
C ASN A 258 6.36 -18.10 26.75
N GLY A 259 6.21 -16.81 26.39
CA GLY A 259 7.15 -15.74 26.79
C GLY A 259 8.41 -15.65 25.94
N GLU A 260 8.57 -16.50 24.93
CA GLU A 260 9.70 -16.44 24.00
C GLU A 260 9.32 -15.70 22.72
N TYR A 261 10.26 -14.90 22.18
CA TYR A 261 10.12 -14.18 20.92
C TYR A 261 10.53 -15.11 19.76
N ILE A 262 9.57 -15.37 18.87
CA ILE A 262 9.76 -16.20 17.67
C ILE A 262 9.71 -15.31 16.45
N TYR A 263 10.85 -15.17 15.76
CA TYR A 263 10.99 -14.32 14.59
C TYR A 263 10.81 -15.09 13.28
N ASP A 264 9.96 -14.57 12.39
CA ASP A 264 9.98 -14.98 10.99
C ASP A 264 11.00 -14.11 10.25
N ARG A 265 12.14 -14.69 9.94
CA ARG A 265 13.29 -14.05 9.28
C ARG A 265 13.27 -14.16 7.77
N VAL A 266 12.14 -14.53 7.17
CA VAL A 266 11.99 -14.52 5.72
C VAL A 266 12.16 -13.10 5.21
N ILE A 267 13.00 -12.91 4.19
CA ILE A 267 13.22 -11.61 3.57
C ILE A 267 11.95 -11.22 2.83
N ASP A 268 11.35 -10.10 3.23
CA ASP A 268 10.06 -9.63 2.74
C ASP A 268 10.13 -8.15 2.38
N MET A 269 9.73 -7.80 1.15
CA MET A 269 9.76 -6.42 0.66
C MET A 269 8.83 -5.50 1.45
N SER A 270 7.71 -6.01 1.96
CA SER A 270 6.76 -5.19 2.72
C SER A 270 7.34 -4.66 4.02
N SER A 271 8.23 -5.42 4.67
CA SER A 271 8.86 -5.02 5.93
C SER A 271 9.63 -3.70 5.78
N ILE A 272 10.51 -3.61 4.78
CA ILE A 272 11.29 -2.39 4.55
C ILE A 272 10.44 -1.29 3.89
N TYR A 273 9.48 -1.66 3.04
CA TYR A 273 8.56 -0.69 2.44
C TYR A 273 7.80 0.08 3.52
N GLY A 274 7.25 -0.60 4.52
CA GLY A 274 6.58 0.05 5.65
C GLY A 274 7.47 1.06 6.37
N ILE A 275 8.73 0.71 6.62
CA ILE A 275 9.69 1.57 7.33
C ILE A 275 9.93 2.89 6.58
N PHE A 276 10.29 2.84 5.31
CA PHE A 276 10.61 4.06 4.58
C PHE A 276 9.37 4.78 4.04
N ASN A 277 8.31 4.06 3.67
CA ASN A 277 7.11 4.69 3.10
C ASN A 277 6.31 5.49 4.13
N TYR A 278 6.34 5.07 5.39
CA TYR A 278 5.62 5.73 6.49
C TYR A 278 6.54 6.55 7.41
N ASP A 279 7.76 6.85 6.99
CA ASP A 279 8.72 7.68 7.72
C ASP A 279 8.99 7.20 9.17
N VAL A 280 8.97 5.88 9.40
CA VAL A 280 9.41 5.30 10.66
C VAL A 280 10.87 5.64 10.90
N LEU A 281 11.68 5.57 9.83
CA LEU A 281 13.07 6.03 9.78
C LEU A 281 13.30 6.93 8.56
N PRO A 282 14.29 7.85 8.64
CA PRO A 282 14.76 8.57 7.45
C PRO A 282 15.19 7.61 6.33
N ILE A 283 15.03 8.04 5.08
CA ILE A 283 15.34 7.22 3.91
C ILE A 283 16.82 6.80 3.83
N ASP A 284 17.72 7.59 4.41
CA ASP A 284 19.17 7.41 4.46
C ASP A 284 19.67 6.82 5.80
N ASP A 285 18.77 6.41 6.71
CA ASP A 285 19.15 5.66 7.91
C ASP A 285 19.86 4.35 7.53
N GLU A 286 20.94 4.02 8.21
CA GLU A 286 21.77 2.85 7.91
C GLU A 286 20.95 1.54 7.86
N ARG A 287 19.94 1.40 8.73
CA ARG A 287 19.07 0.21 8.77
C ARG A 287 18.19 0.11 7.53
N VAL A 288 17.73 1.24 6.98
CA VAL A 288 16.99 1.31 5.72
C VAL A 288 17.89 0.93 4.56
N VAL A 289 19.07 1.54 4.47
CA VAL A 289 20.05 1.28 3.42
C VAL A 289 20.49 -0.19 3.42
N ASN A 290 20.79 -0.74 4.60
CA ASN A 290 21.19 -2.15 4.74
C ASN A 290 20.06 -3.11 4.36
N SER A 291 18.81 -2.81 4.74
CA SER A 291 17.66 -3.62 4.36
C SER A 291 17.43 -3.62 2.85
N ILE A 292 17.54 -2.46 2.19
CA ILE A 292 17.44 -2.37 0.73
C ILE A 292 18.57 -3.15 0.04
N LYS A 293 19.79 -3.07 0.57
CA LYS A 293 20.90 -3.86 0.06
C LYS A 293 20.60 -5.36 0.17
N THR A 294 20.02 -5.80 1.27
CA THR A 294 19.59 -7.20 1.46
C THR A 294 18.52 -7.60 0.44
N ILE A 295 17.53 -6.73 0.15
CA ILE A 295 16.54 -6.96 -0.92
C ILE A 295 17.22 -7.11 -2.28
N GLU A 296 18.11 -6.20 -2.64
CA GLU A 296 18.83 -6.22 -3.92
C GLU A 296 19.73 -7.45 -4.09
N GLU A 297 20.34 -7.94 -3.02
CA GLU A 297 21.26 -9.07 -3.07
C GLU A 297 20.56 -10.43 -3.00
N LYS A 298 19.47 -10.54 -2.23
CA LYS A 298 18.90 -11.82 -1.83
C LYS A 298 17.45 -12.05 -2.26
N LEU A 299 16.68 -11.00 -2.56
CA LEU A 299 15.27 -11.13 -2.96
C LEU A 299 15.06 -10.80 -4.44
N ARG A 300 15.71 -9.78 -4.97
CA ARG A 300 15.60 -9.39 -6.38
C ARG A 300 16.04 -10.54 -7.30
N LEU A 301 15.19 -10.86 -8.25
CA LEU A 301 15.42 -11.90 -9.27
C LEU A 301 16.28 -11.33 -10.40
N LYS A 302 17.60 -11.48 -10.33
CA LYS A 302 18.54 -10.97 -11.35
C LYS A 302 18.61 -11.86 -12.60
N ASN A 303 18.04 -13.04 -12.54
CA ASN A 303 17.94 -13.98 -13.66
C ASN A 303 16.50 -13.95 -14.22
N GLY A 304 16.34 -14.18 -15.52
CA GLY A 304 15.04 -14.11 -16.19
C GLY A 304 14.64 -12.68 -16.50
N ILE A 305 13.40 -12.31 -16.12
CA ILE A 305 12.84 -10.97 -16.42
C ILE A 305 13.23 -9.89 -15.40
N ASP A 306 13.99 -10.24 -14.36
CA ASP A 306 14.25 -9.40 -13.19
C ASP A 306 12.97 -9.14 -12.34
N GLY A 307 13.04 -8.22 -11.37
CA GLY A 307 11.91 -7.85 -10.53
C GLY A 307 11.99 -8.38 -9.11
N VAL A 308 11.05 -8.00 -8.27
CA VAL A 308 11.05 -8.30 -6.84
C VAL A 308 9.81 -9.10 -6.47
N PRO A 309 9.95 -10.32 -5.90
CA PRO A 309 8.84 -11.06 -5.30
C PRO A 309 8.32 -10.38 -4.02
N ARG A 310 7.19 -10.85 -3.48
CA ARG A 310 6.70 -10.42 -2.17
C ARG A 310 7.74 -10.71 -1.08
N TYR A 311 8.16 -11.97 -1.01
CA TYR A 311 9.15 -12.46 -0.05
C TYR A 311 9.90 -13.68 -0.60
N ALA A 312 11.01 -14.03 0.05
CA ALA A 312 11.80 -15.17 -0.34
C ALA A 312 10.99 -16.47 -0.17
N HIS A 313 11.07 -17.34 -1.17
CA HIS A 313 10.36 -18.64 -1.21
C HIS A 313 8.83 -18.52 -1.26
N ASP A 314 8.28 -17.42 -1.77
CA ASP A 314 6.86 -17.25 -1.99
C ASP A 314 6.29 -18.39 -2.85
N GLN A 315 5.24 -19.06 -2.32
CA GLN A 315 4.62 -20.21 -2.99
C GLN A 315 3.33 -19.85 -3.73
N TYR A 316 2.84 -18.59 -3.54
CA TYR A 316 1.56 -18.20 -4.12
C TYR A 316 1.65 -18.07 -5.64
N TYR A 317 0.86 -18.85 -6.35
CA TYR A 317 0.86 -18.94 -7.84
C TYR A 317 2.23 -19.27 -8.46
N LYS A 318 3.17 -19.80 -7.69
CA LYS A 318 4.51 -20.15 -8.15
C LYS A 318 4.47 -21.07 -9.37
N GLN A 319 5.14 -20.66 -10.46
CA GLN A 319 5.17 -21.39 -11.73
C GLN A 319 6.44 -22.19 -11.93
N VAL A 320 7.51 -21.81 -11.27
CA VAL A 320 8.83 -22.41 -11.42
C VAL A 320 9.31 -22.92 -10.07
N GLU A 321 9.86 -24.15 -10.03
CA GLU A 321 10.42 -24.72 -8.81
C GLU A 321 11.52 -23.80 -8.25
N ASP A 322 11.48 -23.56 -6.95
CA ASP A 322 12.42 -22.72 -6.20
C ASP A 322 12.57 -21.25 -6.63
N VAL A 323 11.78 -20.78 -7.61
CA VAL A 323 11.80 -19.38 -8.04
C VAL A 323 10.44 -18.73 -7.80
N PRO A 324 10.33 -17.76 -6.87
CA PRO A 324 9.09 -17.02 -6.66
C PRO A 324 8.81 -16.08 -7.85
N ASN A 325 7.54 -15.74 -8.04
CA ASN A 325 7.14 -14.81 -9.10
C ASN A 325 7.46 -13.37 -8.70
N PRO A 326 7.99 -12.52 -9.61
CA PRO A 326 8.09 -11.09 -9.37
C PRO A 326 6.69 -10.44 -9.44
N TRP A 327 6.49 -9.39 -8.63
CA TRP A 327 5.26 -8.63 -8.58
C TRP A 327 5.48 -7.19 -9.06
N TYR A 328 4.48 -6.61 -9.73
CA TYR A 328 4.54 -5.20 -10.08
C TYR A 328 4.65 -4.30 -8.85
N ILE A 329 3.84 -4.58 -7.83
CA ILE A 329 3.75 -3.80 -6.59
C ILE A 329 5.11 -3.71 -5.90
N THR A 330 5.71 -4.86 -5.59
CA THR A 330 6.97 -4.91 -4.84
C THR A 330 8.16 -4.39 -5.62
N THR A 331 8.17 -4.59 -6.93
CA THR A 331 9.17 -4.01 -7.83
C THR A 331 9.05 -2.48 -7.88
N LEU A 332 7.83 -1.94 -7.94
CA LEU A 332 7.58 -0.51 -7.88
C LEU A 332 7.88 0.09 -6.50
N TRP A 333 7.69 -0.64 -5.42
CA TRP A 333 8.12 -0.20 -4.08
C TRP A 333 9.64 -0.01 -3.99
N LEU A 334 10.41 -0.90 -4.62
CA LEU A 334 11.86 -0.71 -4.74
C LEU A 334 12.19 0.53 -5.57
N ALA A 335 11.49 0.75 -6.69
CA ALA A 335 11.65 1.97 -7.49
C ALA A 335 11.33 3.24 -6.67
N GLN A 336 10.27 3.23 -5.85
CA GLN A 336 9.90 4.36 -5.00
C GLN A 336 10.97 4.67 -3.94
N TYR A 337 11.65 3.66 -3.39
CA TYR A 337 12.81 3.90 -2.54
C TYR A 337 13.87 4.71 -3.30
N TYR A 338 14.22 4.32 -4.51
CA TYR A 338 15.22 5.04 -5.31
C TYR A 338 14.76 6.45 -5.68
N VAL A 339 13.47 6.66 -6.00
CA VAL A 339 12.93 8.01 -6.21
C VAL A 339 13.16 8.88 -4.96
N ARG A 340 12.81 8.36 -3.78
CA ARG A 340 12.93 9.14 -2.53
C ARG A 340 14.38 9.43 -2.18
N ASN A 341 15.28 8.49 -2.39
CA ASN A 341 16.68 8.60 -2.03
C ASN A 341 17.52 9.41 -3.05
N ALA A 342 17.03 9.60 -4.29
CA ALA A 342 17.75 10.30 -5.36
C ALA A 342 18.09 11.74 -4.96
N LYS A 343 19.34 12.14 -5.21
CA LYS A 343 19.89 13.49 -4.99
C LYS A 343 20.36 14.12 -6.31
N THR A 344 20.61 13.31 -7.34
CA THR A 344 21.05 13.72 -8.67
C THR A 344 20.20 13.08 -9.76
N MET A 345 20.43 13.47 -11.01
CA MET A 345 19.77 12.86 -12.19
C MET A 345 20.24 11.44 -12.43
N GLU A 346 21.51 11.17 -12.17
CA GLU A 346 22.10 9.84 -12.32
C GLU A 346 21.48 8.84 -11.34
N ASP A 347 21.13 9.29 -10.14
CA ASP A 347 20.42 8.45 -9.18
C ASP A 347 19.03 8.00 -9.67
N LEU A 348 18.46 8.71 -10.63
CA LEU A 348 17.16 8.37 -11.22
C LEU A 348 17.26 7.39 -12.39
N ASP A 349 18.45 6.97 -12.84
CA ASP A 349 18.60 6.00 -13.94
C ASP A 349 17.99 4.63 -13.55
N ILE A 350 18.17 4.22 -12.32
CA ILE A 350 17.56 2.96 -11.81
C ILE A 350 16.04 3.07 -11.75
N VAL A 351 15.48 4.25 -11.48
CA VAL A 351 14.03 4.46 -11.49
C VAL A 351 13.50 4.35 -12.93
N ARG A 352 14.19 4.95 -13.90
CA ARG A 352 13.84 4.81 -15.34
C ARG A 352 13.87 3.35 -15.78
N TYR A 353 14.88 2.60 -15.33
CA TYR A 353 14.96 1.16 -15.58
C TYR A 353 13.70 0.42 -15.08
N TRP A 354 13.26 0.66 -13.85
CA TRP A 354 12.08 -0.01 -13.30
C TRP A 354 10.77 0.44 -13.95
N LEU A 355 10.64 1.70 -14.31
CA LEU A 355 9.47 2.17 -15.06
C LEU A 355 9.40 1.56 -16.47
N GLU A 356 10.54 1.42 -17.13
CA GLU A 356 10.62 0.75 -18.43
C GLU A 356 10.38 -0.76 -18.29
N TRP A 357 10.86 -1.38 -17.23
CA TRP A 357 10.55 -2.78 -16.91
C TRP A 357 9.05 -3.03 -16.86
N VAL A 358 8.26 -2.17 -16.21
CA VAL A 358 6.79 -2.28 -16.21
C VAL A 358 6.23 -2.19 -17.62
N VAL A 359 6.73 -1.24 -18.44
CA VAL A 359 6.26 -1.05 -19.82
C VAL A 359 6.57 -2.26 -20.70
N ILE A 360 7.78 -2.81 -20.60
CA ILE A 360 8.20 -3.98 -21.38
C ILE A 360 7.36 -5.20 -21.07
N HIS A 361 7.01 -5.41 -19.81
CA HIS A 361 6.24 -6.58 -19.36
C HIS A 361 4.71 -6.35 -19.38
N SER A 362 4.25 -5.13 -19.73
CA SER A 362 2.83 -4.90 -19.98
C SER A 362 2.44 -5.31 -21.41
N PRO A 363 1.32 -6.03 -21.63
CA PRO A 363 0.83 -6.32 -22.96
C PRO A 363 0.34 -5.05 -23.67
N ALA A 364 0.03 -5.16 -24.97
CA ALA A 364 -0.46 -4.02 -25.77
C ALA A 364 -1.76 -3.40 -25.20
N SER A 365 -2.58 -4.16 -24.50
CA SER A 365 -3.74 -3.63 -23.75
C SER A 365 -3.33 -2.67 -22.62
N GLY A 366 -2.11 -2.79 -22.09
CA GLY A 366 -1.63 -2.05 -20.92
C GLY A 366 -2.17 -2.59 -19.60
N VAL A 367 -2.70 -3.80 -19.57
CA VAL A 367 -3.16 -4.43 -18.32
C VAL A 367 -1.94 -4.83 -17.47
N LEU A 368 -2.05 -4.63 -16.16
CA LEU A 368 -1.06 -5.08 -15.19
C LEU A 368 -1.71 -6.10 -14.26
N SER A 369 -1.13 -7.29 -14.21
CA SER A 369 -1.55 -8.36 -13.30
C SER A 369 -1.00 -8.16 -11.89
N GLU A 370 -1.28 -9.10 -11.03
CA GLU A 370 -0.69 -9.21 -9.72
C GLU A 370 0.79 -9.63 -9.80
N GLN A 371 1.07 -10.66 -10.59
CA GLN A 371 2.37 -11.32 -10.70
C GLN A 371 2.76 -11.51 -12.16
N LEU A 372 4.04 -11.84 -12.37
CA LEU A 372 4.59 -12.21 -13.66
C LEU A 372 5.33 -13.54 -13.58
N HIS A 373 5.28 -14.31 -14.64
CA HIS A 373 6.14 -15.49 -14.76
C HIS A 373 7.62 -15.07 -14.81
N PRO A 374 8.51 -15.63 -13.96
CA PRO A 374 9.86 -15.08 -13.73
C PRO A 374 10.80 -15.13 -14.95
N TYR A 375 10.48 -15.92 -15.96
CA TYR A 375 11.30 -16.05 -17.18
C TYR A 375 10.61 -15.54 -18.45
N THR A 376 9.29 -15.73 -18.57
CA THR A 376 8.58 -15.34 -19.81
C THR A 376 7.93 -13.96 -19.72
N GLY A 377 7.70 -13.44 -18.51
CA GLY A 377 6.97 -12.19 -18.30
C GLY A 377 5.46 -12.32 -18.55
N GLU A 378 4.93 -13.54 -18.66
CA GLU A 378 3.50 -13.77 -18.78
C GLU A 378 2.75 -13.27 -17.54
N GLN A 379 1.60 -12.62 -17.76
CA GLN A 379 0.75 -12.10 -16.68
C GLN A 379 0.15 -13.27 -15.91
N LEU A 380 0.25 -13.23 -14.59
CA LEU A 380 -0.23 -14.28 -13.70
C LEU A 380 -1.13 -13.71 -12.60
N SER A 381 -2.02 -14.55 -12.08
CA SER A 381 -2.96 -14.21 -11.02
C SER A 381 -3.96 -13.12 -11.46
N ALA A 382 -4.55 -12.38 -10.51
CA ALA A 382 -5.59 -11.40 -10.78
C ALA A 382 -5.16 -10.33 -11.81
N THR A 383 -5.96 -10.18 -12.86
CA THR A 383 -5.63 -9.35 -14.03
C THR A 383 -6.89 -8.67 -14.60
N PRO A 384 -7.00 -7.31 -14.62
CA PRO A 384 -6.06 -6.34 -14.04
C PRO A 384 -6.09 -6.32 -12.52
N LEU A 385 -4.96 -6.02 -11.87
CA LEU A 385 -4.96 -5.70 -10.45
C LEU A 385 -4.96 -4.19 -10.26
N THR A 386 -5.96 -3.67 -9.56
CA THR A 386 -6.11 -2.22 -9.29
C THR A 386 -4.88 -1.63 -8.60
N TRP A 387 -4.33 -2.35 -7.63
CA TRP A 387 -3.16 -1.90 -6.88
C TRP A 387 -1.88 -1.85 -7.73
N SER A 388 -1.66 -2.80 -8.65
CA SER A 388 -0.52 -2.74 -9.59
C SER A 388 -0.57 -1.47 -10.44
N HIS A 389 -1.75 -1.12 -10.96
CA HIS A 389 -1.96 0.12 -11.71
C HIS A 389 -1.77 1.36 -10.83
N ALA A 390 -2.27 1.34 -9.60
CA ALA A 390 -2.13 2.46 -8.67
C ALA A 390 -0.66 2.72 -8.30
N GLU A 391 0.12 1.66 -8.04
CA GLU A 391 1.55 1.82 -7.74
C GLU A 391 2.35 2.32 -8.95
N TYR A 392 1.99 1.91 -10.17
CA TYR A 392 2.61 2.45 -11.37
C TYR A 392 2.32 3.96 -11.52
N VAL A 393 1.06 4.37 -11.41
CA VAL A 393 0.66 5.78 -11.43
C VAL A 393 1.40 6.57 -10.34
N ARG A 394 1.40 6.06 -9.12
CA ARG A 394 2.08 6.71 -8.00
C ARG A 394 3.57 6.87 -8.22
N THR A 395 4.25 5.83 -8.71
CA THR A 395 5.70 5.87 -8.97
C THR A 395 6.06 6.88 -10.05
N ILE A 396 5.29 6.94 -11.14
CA ILE A 396 5.44 7.97 -12.18
C ILE A 396 5.29 9.38 -11.58
N MET A 397 4.25 9.62 -10.79
CA MET A 397 4.01 10.93 -10.18
C MET A 397 5.12 11.32 -9.20
N MET A 398 5.61 10.39 -8.40
CA MET A 398 6.75 10.60 -7.50
C MET A 398 8.03 10.92 -8.29
N TYR A 399 8.28 10.20 -9.37
CA TYR A 399 9.41 10.43 -10.27
C TYR A 399 9.36 11.83 -10.87
N HIS A 400 8.21 12.25 -11.40
CA HIS A 400 8.01 13.60 -11.93
C HIS A 400 8.23 14.69 -10.88
N LYS A 401 7.68 14.49 -9.68
CA LYS A 401 7.89 15.42 -8.58
C LYS A 401 9.38 15.55 -8.23
N LYS A 402 10.10 14.43 -8.18
CA LYS A 402 11.54 14.44 -7.92
C LYS A 402 12.32 15.18 -9.02
N LEU A 403 11.94 15.04 -10.30
CA LEU A 403 12.53 15.80 -11.40
C LEU A 403 12.32 17.32 -11.25
N GLN A 404 11.12 17.73 -10.81
CA GLN A 404 10.84 19.14 -10.50
C GLN A 404 11.72 19.62 -9.33
N ASP A 405 11.81 18.84 -8.27
CA ASP A 405 12.62 19.18 -7.08
C ASP A 405 14.12 19.30 -7.41
N LEU A 406 14.60 18.55 -8.41
CA LEU A 406 15.97 18.66 -8.95
C LEU A 406 16.12 19.76 -10.01
N GLY A 407 15.08 20.54 -10.30
CA GLY A 407 15.12 21.65 -11.27
C GLY A 407 15.15 21.22 -12.73
N MET A 408 14.80 19.98 -13.04
CA MET A 408 14.85 19.41 -14.40
C MET A 408 13.54 19.56 -15.16
N CYS A 409 12.49 19.97 -14.50
CA CYS A 409 11.18 20.25 -15.08
C CYS A 409 10.61 21.51 -14.43
N LEU A 410 10.15 22.44 -15.23
CA LEU A 410 9.38 23.56 -14.69
C LEU A 410 7.99 23.04 -14.27
N PRO A 411 7.47 23.48 -13.13
CA PRO A 411 6.05 23.25 -12.81
C PRO A 411 5.19 23.92 -13.88
N GLY A 412 4.27 23.17 -14.46
CA GLY A 412 3.34 23.69 -15.47
C GLY A 412 2.35 24.70 -14.90
#